data_746361e6f09ba434195cbe6b5ccfa783
#
_entry.id   746361e6f09ba434195cbe6b5ccfa783
#
_cell.length_a   1.000
_cell.length_b   1.000
_cell.length_c   1.000
_cell.angle_alpha   90.00
_cell.angle_beta   90.00
_cell.angle_gamma   90.00
#
_symmetry.space_group_name_H-M   'P 1'
#
loop_
_entity.id
_entity.type
_entity.pdbx_description
1 polymer ?
#
loop_
_entity_poly.entity_id
_entity_poly.type
_entity_poly.pdbx_seq_one_letter_code
_entity_poly.pdbx_strand_id
1 'polypeptide(L)'
;QSFDKALRHFSDISIEYMVADLDVRTAVYSKGYDAVCAFVNSVIDADVLKILYDNGIRLVLMRCAGFNNVDVNEADRLGITVMRVPGYSPEAVAELAMGLALATQRRIHKAYIKVRENNFSLHGLTGVTLHGKTAGIVGTGKIGAAMCRICRGFGMKVIAYDKYHNESLDFVEYVELDRLLSESDLISLHCPLDDTTYHLIDERTIEMMKNGVILVNTSRGAIVNTDALIKGIRDMKF
;
A
#
# COMPACT_ATOMS: atom_id res chain seq x y z
N GLN A 1 -2.37 -14.57 -19.45
CA GLN A 1 -3.82 -14.48 -19.78
C GLN A 1 -4.25 -13.07 -20.20
N SER A 2 -3.95 -11.99 -19.45
CA SER A 2 -4.31 -10.61 -19.88
C SER A 2 -3.37 -10.12 -21.01
N PHE A 3 -2.09 -10.36 -20.87
CA PHE A 3 -1.11 -10.04 -21.92
C PHE A 3 -1.36 -10.83 -23.19
N ASP A 4 -1.67 -12.14 -23.10
CA ASP A 4 -1.96 -12.98 -24.28
C ASP A 4 -3.17 -12.48 -25.08
N LYS A 5 -4.17 -11.90 -24.37
CA LYS A 5 -5.30 -11.25 -25.03
C LYS A 5 -4.87 -9.97 -25.76
N ALA A 6 -4.05 -9.16 -25.12
CA ALA A 6 -3.56 -7.91 -25.70
C ALA A 6 -2.64 -8.15 -26.89
N LEU A 7 -1.77 -9.17 -26.82
CA LEU A 7 -0.85 -9.54 -27.91
C LEU A 7 -1.53 -9.89 -29.23
N ARG A 8 -2.82 -10.27 -29.21
CA ARG A 8 -3.58 -10.51 -30.47
C ARG A 8 -3.66 -9.28 -31.36
N HIS A 9 -3.40 -8.09 -30.83
CA HIS A 9 -3.41 -6.82 -31.56
C HIS A 9 -2.01 -6.34 -31.96
N PHE A 10 -0.95 -7.08 -31.58
CA PHE A 10 0.45 -6.71 -31.81
C PHE A 10 1.21 -7.92 -32.39
N SER A 11 1.52 -7.89 -33.69
CA SER A 11 2.21 -8.99 -34.36
C SER A 11 3.73 -8.98 -34.21
N ASP A 12 4.27 -7.86 -33.75
CA ASP A 12 5.70 -7.56 -33.60
C ASP A 12 6.20 -7.70 -32.16
N ILE A 13 5.31 -8.05 -31.22
CA ILE A 13 5.65 -8.24 -29.81
C ILE A 13 5.50 -9.72 -29.44
N SER A 14 6.53 -10.29 -28.83
CA SER A 14 6.48 -11.60 -28.19
C SER A 14 6.79 -11.48 -26.70
N ILE A 15 6.14 -12.32 -25.90
CA ILE A 15 6.36 -12.35 -24.45
C ILE A 15 6.71 -13.77 -24.02
N GLU A 16 7.81 -13.88 -23.30
CA GLU A 16 8.17 -15.09 -22.58
C GLU A 16 7.92 -14.87 -21.07
N TYR A 17 7.31 -15.84 -20.42
CA TYR A 17 6.91 -15.76 -19.02
C TYR A 17 7.86 -16.54 -18.14
N MET A 18 8.32 -15.90 -17.06
CA MET A 18 9.10 -16.52 -16.01
C MET A 18 8.30 -16.48 -14.70
N VAL A 19 8.26 -17.59 -13.96
CA VAL A 19 7.57 -17.66 -12.67
C VAL A 19 8.36 -16.96 -11.56
N ALA A 20 9.70 -17.02 -11.65
CA ALA A 20 10.58 -16.37 -10.67
C ALA A 20 10.53 -14.84 -10.78
N ASP A 21 10.65 -14.16 -9.63
CA ASP A 21 10.84 -12.72 -9.59
C ASP A 21 12.22 -12.34 -10.21
N LEU A 22 12.32 -11.09 -10.67
CA LEU A 22 13.58 -10.55 -11.18
C LEU A 22 14.49 -10.19 -9.99
N ASP A 23 15.64 -10.83 -9.95
CA ASP A 23 16.74 -10.58 -9.01
C ASP A 23 18.09 -10.81 -9.71
N VAL A 24 19.20 -10.68 -8.99
CA VAL A 24 20.56 -10.87 -9.52
C VAL A 24 20.78 -12.27 -10.15
N ARG A 25 20.05 -13.30 -9.67
CA ARG A 25 20.18 -14.68 -10.16
C ARG A 25 19.39 -14.90 -11.45
N THR A 26 18.27 -14.21 -11.59
CA THR A 26 17.33 -14.38 -12.71
C THR A 26 17.57 -13.35 -13.83
N ALA A 27 18.21 -12.23 -13.54
CA ALA A 27 18.54 -11.20 -14.52
C ALA A 27 19.37 -11.72 -15.71
N VAL A 28 20.17 -12.77 -15.50
CA VAL A 28 21.00 -13.39 -16.57
C VAL A 28 20.16 -13.97 -17.72
N TYR A 29 18.92 -14.33 -17.45
CA TYR A 29 18.01 -14.88 -18.48
C TYR A 29 17.41 -13.79 -19.39
N SER A 30 17.69 -12.50 -19.12
CA SER A 30 17.23 -11.42 -19.99
C SER A 30 18.01 -11.29 -21.31
N LYS A 31 19.09 -12.07 -21.49
CA LYS A 31 19.90 -12.02 -22.69
C LYS A 31 19.10 -12.43 -23.92
N GLY A 32 19.12 -11.57 -24.93
CA GLY A 32 18.40 -11.80 -26.20
C GLY A 32 16.98 -11.23 -26.22
N TYR A 33 16.58 -10.50 -25.15
CA TYR A 33 15.32 -9.77 -25.09
C TYR A 33 15.57 -8.25 -25.21
N ASP A 34 14.54 -7.51 -25.61
CA ASP A 34 14.59 -6.04 -25.73
C ASP A 34 14.20 -5.33 -24.44
N ALA A 35 13.34 -5.97 -23.64
CA ALA A 35 12.80 -5.39 -22.40
C ALA A 35 12.54 -6.47 -21.34
N VAL A 36 12.44 -6.04 -20.09
CA VAL A 36 11.93 -6.87 -18.99
C VAL A 36 10.69 -6.26 -18.38
N CYS A 37 9.73 -7.12 -18.00
CA CYS A 37 8.50 -6.70 -17.30
C CYS A 37 8.47 -7.33 -15.92
N ALA A 38 8.53 -6.49 -14.87
CA ALA A 38 8.67 -6.90 -13.49
C ALA A 38 7.49 -6.49 -12.61
N PHE A 39 7.44 -7.00 -11.39
CA PHE A 39 6.42 -6.67 -10.40
C PHE A 39 7.06 -6.23 -9.07
N VAL A 40 6.23 -5.90 -8.10
CA VAL A 40 6.63 -5.31 -6.80
C VAL A 40 7.57 -6.18 -5.97
N ASN A 41 7.58 -7.50 -6.18
CA ASN A 41 8.44 -8.43 -5.44
C ASN A 41 9.85 -8.53 -6.03
N SER A 42 10.05 -8.04 -7.26
CA SER A 42 11.36 -8.03 -7.90
C SER A 42 12.31 -7.07 -7.19
N VAL A 43 13.59 -7.38 -7.18
CA VAL A 43 14.66 -6.50 -6.68
C VAL A 43 15.45 -6.02 -7.89
N ILE A 44 15.36 -4.74 -8.21
CA ILE A 44 15.98 -4.12 -9.40
C ILE A 44 16.97 -3.06 -8.90
N ASP A 45 17.96 -3.54 -8.18
CA ASP A 45 19.07 -2.74 -7.66
C ASP A 45 20.16 -2.49 -8.73
N ALA A 46 21.23 -1.84 -8.35
CA ALA A 46 22.35 -1.51 -9.22
C ALA A 46 22.99 -2.75 -9.87
N ASP A 47 23.08 -3.86 -9.15
CA ASP A 47 23.70 -5.09 -9.68
C ASP A 47 22.80 -5.72 -10.75
N VAL A 48 21.49 -5.79 -10.49
CA VAL A 48 20.50 -6.27 -11.48
C VAL A 48 20.48 -5.38 -12.71
N LEU A 49 20.45 -4.07 -12.53
CA LEU A 49 20.45 -3.11 -13.64
C LEU A 49 21.72 -3.24 -14.50
N LYS A 50 22.86 -3.47 -13.88
CA LYS A 50 24.11 -3.71 -14.61
C LYS A 50 24.04 -4.97 -15.46
N ILE A 51 23.53 -6.09 -14.94
CA ILE A 51 23.34 -7.34 -15.70
C ILE A 51 22.39 -7.11 -16.86
N LEU A 52 21.26 -6.43 -16.63
CA LEU A 52 20.30 -6.09 -17.66
C LEU A 52 20.95 -5.25 -18.77
N TYR A 53 21.72 -4.23 -18.39
CA TYR A 53 22.45 -3.38 -19.34
C TYR A 53 23.44 -4.16 -20.19
N ASP A 54 24.24 -5.02 -19.54
CA ASP A 54 25.26 -5.85 -20.22
C ASP A 54 24.59 -6.88 -21.17
N ASN A 55 23.37 -7.31 -20.86
CA ASN A 55 22.57 -8.18 -21.74
C ASN A 55 21.84 -7.42 -22.87
N GLY A 56 21.96 -6.10 -22.94
CA GLY A 56 21.36 -5.27 -23.99
C GLY A 56 19.99 -4.68 -23.65
N ILE A 57 19.45 -4.93 -22.45
CA ILE A 57 18.17 -4.36 -22.00
C ILE A 57 18.30 -2.84 -21.82
N ARG A 58 17.35 -2.10 -22.37
CA ARG A 58 17.23 -0.64 -22.21
C ARG A 58 15.86 -0.19 -21.72
N LEU A 59 14.95 -1.14 -21.47
CA LEU A 59 13.59 -0.86 -21.01
C LEU A 59 13.19 -1.82 -19.92
N VAL A 60 12.79 -1.26 -18.77
CA VAL A 60 12.20 -1.96 -17.64
C VAL A 60 10.75 -1.50 -17.49
N LEU A 61 9.80 -2.42 -17.58
CA LEU A 61 8.38 -2.17 -17.45
C LEU A 61 7.90 -2.68 -16.06
N MET A 62 7.42 -1.77 -15.21
CA MET A 62 6.80 -2.13 -13.95
C MET A 62 5.29 -2.26 -14.13
N ARG A 63 4.74 -3.48 -14.02
CA ARG A 63 3.29 -3.72 -14.10
C ARG A 63 2.55 -3.36 -12.80
N CYS A 64 2.99 -2.27 -12.16
CA CYS A 64 2.45 -1.74 -10.90
C CYS A 64 2.68 -0.22 -10.84
N ALA A 65 2.05 0.42 -9.85
CA ALA A 65 2.21 1.86 -9.64
C ALA A 65 3.48 2.20 -8.83
N GLY A 66 3.81 1.39 -7.83
CA GLY A 66 5.01 1.58 -7.00
C GLY A 66 6.27 1.09 -7.68
N PHE A 67 7.38 1.75 -7.42
CA PHE A 67 8.70 1.44 -7.99
C PHE A 67 9.86 1.60 -6.99
N ASN A 68 9.57 1.55 -5.69
CA ASN A 68 10.59 1.66 -4.63
C ASN A 68 11.62 0.51 -4.65
N ASN A 69 11.32 -0.55 -5.39
CA ASN A 69 12.18 -1.71 -5.61
C ASN A 69 13.09 -1.55 -6.84
N VAL A 70 13.15 -0.35 -7.44
CA VAL A 70 14.02 -0.03 -8.59
C VAL A 70 14.98 1.08 -8.18
N ASP A 71 16.28 0.89 -8.41
CA ASP A 71 17.28 1.97 -8.32
C ASP A 71 17.19 2.85 -9.57
N VAL A 72 16.32 3.87 -9.49
CA VAL A 72 16.09 4.78 -10.63
C VAL A 72 17.31 5.63 -10.96
N ASN A 73 18.15 5.96 -9.98
CA ASN A 73 19.36 6.74 -10.21
C ASN A 73 20.37 5.94 -11.04
N GLU A 74 20.53 4.67 -10.70
CA GLU A 74 21.40 3.78 -11.48
C GLU A 74 20.81 3.47 -12.86
N ALA A 75 19.49 3.30 -12.97
CA ALA A 75 18.83 3.13 -14.26
C ALA A 75 19.09 4.32 -15.20
N ASP A 76 18.95 5.55 -14.69
CA ASP A 76 19.23 6.78 -15.44
C ASP A 76 20.71 6.85 -15.86
N ARG A 77 21.63 6.52 -14.96
CA ARG A 77 23.09 6.50 -15.24
C ARG A 77 23.44 5.52 -16.37
N LEU A 78 22.75 4.37 -16.43
CA LEU A 78 22.95 3.34 -17.44
C LEU A 78 22.13 3.61 -18.72
N GLY A 79 21.27 4.62 -18.75
CA GLY A 79 20.39 4.90 -19.88
C GLY A 79 19.30 3.84 -20.07
N ILE A 80 18.86 3.20 -18.97
CA ILE A 80 17.72 2.27 -18.94
C ILE A 80 16.45 3.05 -18.62
N THR A 81 15.49 3.04 -19.53
CA THR A 81 14.18 3.63 -19.31
C THR A 81 13.34 2.76 -18.38
N VAL A 82 12.83 3.35 -17.31
CA VAL A 82 11.89 2.67 -16.40
C VAL A 82 10.48 3.23 -16.60
N MET A 83 9.53 2.39 -16.96
CA MET A 83 8.12 2.77 -17.12
C MET A 83 7.25 2.02 -16.12
N ARG A 84 6.14 2.63 -15.69
CA ARG A 84 5.20 2.04 -14.75
C ARG A 84 3.75 2.36 -15.10
N VAL A 85 2.81 1.70 -14.42
CA VAL A 85 1.39 2.06 -14.49
C VAL A 85 1.09 3.07 -13.38
N PRO A 86 0.94 4.38 -13.67
CA PRO A 86 0.96 5.45 -12.67
C PRO A 86 -0.28 5.47 -11.76
N GLY A 87 -1.35 4.80 -12.12
CA GLY A 87 -2.56 4.70 -11.31
C GLY A 87 -3.64 3.95 -12.08
N TYR A 88 -4.12 2.84 -11.51
CA TYR A 88 -5.09 1.98 -12.18
C TYR A 88 -6.39 1.81 -11.40
N SER A 89 -6.38 1.89 -10.08
CA SER A 89 -7.59 1.77 -9.26
C SER A 89 -7.37 2.29 -7.84
N PRO A 90 -7.39 3.61 -7.62
CA PRO A 90 -7.29 4.19 -6.29
C PRO A 90 -8.43 3.72 -5.37
N GLU A 91 -9.62 3.57 -5.93
CA GLU A 91 -10.82 3.12 -5.25
C GLU A 91 -10.65 1.70 -4.69
N ALA A 92 -10.10 0.77 -5.49
CA ALA A 92 -9.89 -0.62 -5.03
C ALA A 92 -8.94 -0.71 -3.82
N VAL A 93 -7.91 0.14 -3.75
CA VAL A 93 -7.00 0.18 -2.59
C VAL A 93 -7.71 0.76 -1.37
N ALA A 94 -8.51 1.82 -1.55
CA ALA A 94 -9.29 2.42 -0.46
C ALA A 94 -10.39 1.46 0.05
N GLU A 95 -11.06 0.75 -0.85
CA GLU A 95 -12.05 -0.29 -0.50
C GLU A 95 -11.40 -1.44 0.27
N LEU A 96 -10.20 -1.89 -0.15
CA LEU A 96 -9.44 -2.89 0.60
C LEU A 96 -9.08 -2.38 2.01
N ALA A 97 -8.63 -1.14 2.13
CA ALA A 97 -8.29 -0.54 3.42
C ALA A 97 -9.52 -0.50 4.35
N MET A 98 -10.67 -0.09 3.86
CA MET A 98 -11.93 -0.13 4.62
C MET A 98 -12.36 -1.57 4.92
N GLY A 99 -12.21 -2.49 3.95
CA GLY A 99 -12.49 -3.91 4.15
C GLY A 99 -11.67 -4.52 5.30
N LEU A 100 -10.38 -4.19 5.41
CA LEU A 100 -9.49 -4.59 6.51
C LEU A 100 -9.94 -3.99 7.84
N ALA A 101 -10.29 -2.70 7.86
CA ALA A 101 -10.83 -2.03 9.05
C ALA A 101 -12.11 -2.72 9.54
N LEU A 102 -13.05 -3.00 8.66
CA LEU A 102 -14.30 -3.70 8.98
C LEU A 102 -14.06 -5.15 9.41
N ALA A 103 -13.18 -5.89 8.74
CA ALA A 103 -12.84 -7.26 9.10
C ALA A 103 -12.26 -7.34 10.51
N THR A 104 -11.40 -6.38 10.88
CA THR A 104 -10.83 -6.27 12.21
C THR A 104 -11.89 -5.89 13.23
N GLN A 105 -12.62 -4.80 12.98
CA GLN A 105 -13.57 -4.21 13.93
C GLN A 105 -14.81 -5.08 14.16
N ARG A 106 -15.32 -5.73 13.12
CA ARG A 106 -16.50 -6.60 13.18
C ARG A 106 -16.12 -8.07 13.35
N ARG A 107 -14.84 -8.38 13.51
CA ARG A 107 -14.31 -9.72 13.72
C ARG A 107 -14.78 -10.74 12.66
N ILE A 108 -14.95 -10.30 11.41
CA ILE A 108 -15.54 -11.09 10.32
C ILE A 108 -14.78 -12.40 10.10
N HIS A 109 -13.45 -12.36 10.12
CA HIS A 109 -12.60 -13.54 9.99
C HIS A 109 -12.83 -14.56 11.11
N LYS A 110 -13.01 -14.10 12.37
CA LYS A 110 -13.30 -14.99 13.50
C LYS A 110 -14.70 -15.59 13.40
N ALA A 111 -15.69 -14.77 13.01
CA ALA A 111 -17.05 -15.24 12.79
C ALA A 111 -17.11 -16.31 11.70
N TYR A 112 -16.40 -16.11 10.59
CA TYR A 112 -16.29 -17.08 9.50
C TYR A 112 -15.75 -18.43 9.99
N ILE A 113 -14.62 -18.41 10.73
CA ILE A 113 -14.02 -19.65 11.28
C ILE A 113 -15.02 -20.37 12.20
N LYS A 114 -15.64 -19.64 13.16
CA LYS A 114 -16.62 -20.25 14.08
C LYS A 114 -17.78 -20.92 13.36
N VAL A 115 -18.35 -20.25 12.33
CA VAL A 115 -19.44 -20.82 11.53
C VAL A 115 -18.98 -22.07 10.79
N ARG A 116 -17.77 -22.10 10.24
CA ARG A 116 -17.17 -23.27 9.60
C ARG A 116 -17.02 -24.46 10.55
N GLU A 117 -16.82 -24.18 11.84
CA GLU A 117 -16.72 -25.16 12.93
C GLU A 117 -18.07 -25.48 13.58
N ASN A 118 -19.20 -25.09 12.98
CA ASN A 118 -20.56 -25.22 13.54
C ASN A 118 -20.72 -24.56 14.91
N ASN A 119 -19.93 -23.55 15.24
CA ASN A 119 -20.00 -22.80 16.48
C ASN A 119 -20.72 -21.46 16.25
N PHE A 120 -21.97 -21.34 16.68
CA PHE A 120 -22.81 -20.15 16.50
C PHE A 120 -22.80 -19.22 17.72
N SER A 121 -21.92 -19.43 18.70
CA SER A 121 -21.78 -18.56 19.87
C SER A 121 -21.28 -17.17 19.46
N LEU A 122 -21.92 -16.11 19.95
CA LEU A 122 -21.53 -14.71 19.74
C LEU A 122 -20.36 -14.27 20.63
N HIS A 123 -19.92 -15.10 21.57
CA HIS A 123 -18.82 -14.77 22.48
C HIS A 123 -17.53 -14.44 21.69
N GLY A 124 -16.92 -13.29 22.01
CA GLY A 124 -15.70 -12.79 21.35
C GLY A 124 -15.92 -12.17 19.96
N LEU A 125 -17.17 -11.97 19.52
CA LEU A 125 -17.51 -11.32 18.24
C LEU A 125 -18.02 -9.87 18.39
N THR A 126 -18.03 -9.35 19.61
CA THR A 126 -18.42 -7.96 19.85
C THR A 126 -17.44 -7.01 19.14
N GLY A 127 -17.97 -6.10 18.36
CA GLY A 127 -17.23 -5.06 17.65
C GLY A 127 -17.74 -3.67 18.01
N VAL A 128 -17.11 -2.63 17.49
CA VAL A 128 -17.49 -1.23 17.67
C VAL A 128 -18.03 -0.67 16.35
N THR A 129 -19.00 0.22 16.43
CA THR A 129 -19.57 0.91 15.28
C THR A 129 -18.63 2.06 14.85
N LEU A 130 -18.38 2.21 13.54
CA LEU A 130 -17.57 3.32 13.02
C LEU A 130 -18.35 4.63 12.90
N HIS A 131 -19.67 4.58 12.79
CA HIS A 131 -20.53 5.76 12.73
C HIS A 131 -20.30 6.69 13.93
N GLY A 132 -20.11 7.97 13.68
CA GLY A 132 -19.82 8.99 14.70
C GLY A 132 -18.39 8.97 15.23
N LYS A 133 -17.53 8.05 14.77
CA LYS A 133 -16.11 7.98 15.11
C LYS A 133 -15.26 8.88 14.22
N THR A 134 -14.01 9.10 14.59
CA THR A 134 -13.05 9.91 13.82
C THR A 134 -12.16 9.02 13.00
N ALA A 135 -12.08 9.29 11.69
CA ALA A 135 -11.11 8.71 10.76
C ALA A 135 -9.98 9.70 10.51
N GLY A 136 -8.75 9.30 10.78
CA GLY A 136 -7.52 10.03 10.45
C GLY A 136 -6.88 9.46 9.19
N ILE A 137 -6.77 10.27 8.15
CA ILE A 137 -6.21 9.87 6.86
C ILE A 137 -4.85 10.54 6.67
N VAL A 138 -3.81 9.72 6.57
CA VAL A 138 -2.43 10.20 6.31
C VAL A 138 -2.14 10.07 4.82
N GLY A 139 -2.06 11.22 4.14
CA GLY A 139 -1.97 11.30 2.68
C GLY A 139 -3.33 11.36 2.00
N THR A 140 -3.60 12.47 1.28
CA THR A 140 -4.88 12.76 0.60
C THR A 140 -4.74 12.77 -0.92
N GLY A 141 -3.76 12.03 -1.45
CA GLY A 141 -3.66 11.73 -2.87
C GLY A 141 -4.89 10.95 -3.37
N LYS A 142 -4.84 10.39 -4.56
CA LYS A 142 -6.00 9.70 -5.17
C LYS A 142 -6.62 8.64 -4.26
N ILE A 143 -5.80 7.80 -3.62
CA ILE A 143 -6.26 6.72 -2.74
C ILE A 143 -6.83 7.28 -1.43
N GLY A 144 -6.08 8.18 -0.77
CA GLY A 144 -6.55 8.78 0.48
C GLY A 144 -7.82 9.60 0.30
N ALA A 145 -7.97 10.30 -0.83
CA ALA A 145 -9.21 10.99 -1.17
C ALA A 145 -10.41 10.05 -1.33
N ALA A 146 -10.20 8.87 -1.95
CA ALA A 146 -11.23 7.84 -2.02
C ALA A 146 -11.58 7.32 -0.61
N MET A 147 -10.58 7.06 0.23
CA MET A 147 -10.79 6.62 1.62
C MET A 147 -11.53 7.67 2.45
N CYS A 148 -11.22 8.97 2.30
CA CYS A 148 -11.98 10.05 2.94
C CYS A 148 -13.47 10.00 2.60
N ARG A 149 -13.81 9.80 1.31
CA ARG A 149 -15.20 9.69 0.87
C ARG A 149 -15.90 8.45 1.43
N ILE A 150 -15.20 7.32 1.49
CA ILE A 150 -15.71 6.08 2.10
C ILE A 150 -15.99 6.31 3.59
N CYS A 151 -15.04 6.88 4.35
CA CYS A 151 -15.22 7.18 5.78
C CYS A 151 -16.39 8.15 6.02
N ARG A 152 -16.54 9.20 5.19
CA ARG A 152 -17.71 10.08 5.23
C ARG A 152 -19.03 9.32 5.01
N GLY A 153 -19.04 8.38 4.05
CA GLY A 153 -20.20 7.52 3.78
C GLY A 153 -20.58 6.63 4.97
N PHE A 154 -19.62 6.28 5.82
CA PHE A 154 -19.86 5.58 7.10
C PHE A 154 -20.32 6.51 8.23
N GLY A 155 -20.50 7.81 7.98
CA GLY A 155 -20.90 8.79 8.99
C GLY A 155 -19.78 9.11 9.98
N MET A 156 -18.53 8.95 9.58
CA MET A 156 -17.37 9.31 10.41
C MET A 156 -17.03 10.80 10.24
N LYS A 157 -16.49 11.42 11.31
CA LYS A 157 -15.72 12.66 11.17
C LYS A 157 -14.40 12.31 10.48
N VAL A 158 -14.03 13.07 9.44
CA VAL A 158 -12.78 12.83 8.69
C VAL A 158 -11.82 13.97 8.95
N ILE A 159 -10.65 13.64 9.50
CA ILE A 159 -9.51 14.54 9.62
C ILE A 159 -8.35 13.99 8.79
N ALA A 160 -7.49 14.85 8.25
CA ALA A 160 -6.39 14.42 7.42
C ALA A 160 -5.10 15.18 7.72
N TYR A 161 -3.98 14.51 7.44
CA TYR A 161 -2.66 15.09 7.40
C TYR A 161 -2.05 14.86 6.02
N ASP A 162 -1.64 15.92 5.36
CA ASP A 162 -0.90 15.89 4.09
C ASP A 162 -0.06 17.17 3.96
N LYS A 163 1.06 17.09 3.26
CA LYS A 163 1.86 18.26 2.88
C LYS A 163 1.10 19.16 1.90
N TYR A 164 0.23 18.57 1.08
CA TYR A 164 -0.56 19.27 0.06
C TYR A 164 -2.04 18.98 0.28
N HIS A 165 -2.80 20.04 0.60
CA HIS A 165 -4.23 19.92 0.81
C HIS A 165 -4.94 19.64 -0.51
N ASN A 166 -5.86 18.69 -0.50
CA ASN A 166 -6.70 18.38 -1.65
C ASN A 166 -8.00 19.17 -1.57
N GLU A 167 -8.10 20.25 -2.35
CA GLU A 167 -9.25 21.16 -2.35
C GLU A 167 -10.59 20.49 -2.72
N SER A 168 -10.55 19.31 -3.39
CA SER A 168 -11.78 18.56 -3.69
C SER A 168 -12.41 17.87 -2.49
N LEU A 169 -11.78 17.96 -1.31
CA LEU A 169 -12.21 17.35 -0.05
C LEU A 169 -12.70 18.42 0.93
N ASP A 170 -13.72 19.17 0.54
CA ASP A 170 -14.31 20.30 1.30
C ASP A 170 -14.87 19.92 2.68
N PHE A 171 -15.08 18.65 2.92
CA PHE A 171 -15.59 18.09 4.18
C PHE A 171 -14.49 17.57 5.13
N VAL A 172 -13.23 17.60 4.71
CA VAL A 172 -12.09 17.10 5.49
C VAL A 172 -11.44 18.26 6.25
N GLU A 173 -11.27 18.07 7.55
CA GLU A 173 -10.47 18.98 8.39
C GLU A 173 -9.00 18.57 8.32
N TYR A 174 -8.15 19.40 7.74
CA TYR A 174 -6.70 19.19 7.74
C TYR A 174 -6.11 19.62 9.07
N VAL A 175 -5.29 18.73 9.64
CA VAL A 175 -4.71 18.90 10.98
C VAL A 175 -3.24 18.45 10.99
N GLU A 176 -2.49 18.87 12.01
CA GLU A 176 -1.15 18.35 12.27
C GLU A 176 -1.19 16.86 12.64
N LEU A 177 -0.09 16.12 12.33
CA LEU A 177 -0.01 14.69 12.52
C LEU A 177 -0.33 14.27 13.96
N ASP A 178 0.24 14.95 14.95
CA ASP A 178 0.07 14.63 16.37
C ASP A 178 -1.41 14.71 16.79
N ARG A 179 -2.12 15.71 16.29
CA ARG A 179 -3.57 15.85 16.52
C ARG A 179 -4.35 14.73 15.82
N LEU A 180 -3.98 14.39 14.58
CA LEU A 180 -4.60 13.29 13.85
C LEU A 180 -4.47 11.98 14.65
N LEU A 181 -3.26 11.67 15.12
CA LEU A 181 -2.99 10.44 15.86
C LEU A 181 -3.79 10.35 17.16
N SER A 182 -3.89 11.47 17.90
CA SER A 182 -4.56 11.50 19.21
C SER A 182 -6.09 11.53 19.11
N GLU A 183 -6.67 12.06 18.04
CA GLU A 183 -8.12 12.18 17.89
C GLU A 183 -8.77 11.01 17.13
N SER A 184 -8.00 10.19 16.41
CA SER A 184 -8.54 9.18 15.51
C SER A 184 -8.91 7.88 16.20
N ASP A 185 -10.03 7.28 15.79
CA ASP A 185 -10.45 5.92 16.13
C ASP A 185 -10.05 4.91 15.03
N LEU A 186 -9.90 5.40 13.81
CA LEU A 186 -9.36 4.69 12.65
C LEU A 186 -8.27 5.55 12.01
N ILE A 187 -7.07 5.02 11.82
CA ILE A 187 -5.97 5.66 11.09
C ILE A 187 -5.68 4.85 9.86
N SER A 188 -5.66 5.50 8.69
CA SER A 188 -5.36 4.84 7.42
C SER A 188 -4.24 5.58 6.68
N LEU A 189 -3.18 4.82 6.32
CA LEU A 189 -1.96 5.35 5.73
C LEU A 189 -2.01 5.23 4.21
N HIS A 190 -1.92 6.36 3.51
CA HIS A 190 -1.97 6.48 2.05
C HIS A 190 -0.87 7.39 1.50
N CYS A 191 0.14 7.70 2.31
CA CYS A 191 1.32 8.46 1.89
C CYS A 191 2.33 7.56 1.13
N PRO A 192 3.20 8.13 0.28
CA PRO A 192 4.34 7.41 -0.29
C PRO A 192 5.37 7.11 0.80
N LEU A 193 6.28 6.18 0.51
CA LEU A 193 7.48 5.97 1.33
C LEU A 193 8.61 6.86 0.79
N ASP A 194 9.04 7.79 1.61
CA ASP A 194 10.21 8.64 1.41
C ASP A 194 10.90 8.90 2.77
N ASP A 195 11.98 9.68 2.77
CA ASP A 195 12.75 9.98 3.98
C ASP A 195 11.91 10.64 5.09
N THR A 196 10.82 11.32 4.74
CA THR A 196 9.93 12.00 5.70
C THR A 196 8.82 11.10 6.24
N THR A 197 8.57 9.96 5.60
CA THR A 197 7.53 9.00 5.97
C THR A 197 8.08 7.64 6.39
N TYR A 198 9.40 7.44 6.27
CA TYR A 198 10.06 6.26 6.81
C TYR A 198 9.89 6.21 8.34
N HIS A 199 9.31 5.12 8.83
CA HIS A 199 8.97 4.93 10.25
C HIS A 199 8.14 6.09 10.83
N LEU A 200 7.26 6.71 10.01
CA LEU A 200 6.33 7.74 10.47
C LEU A 200 5.49 7.28 11.67
N ILE A 201 5.15 5.99 11.67
CA ILE A 201 4.51 5.31 12.80
C ILE A 201 5.59 4.56 13.56
N ASP A 202 6.02 5.12 14.66
CA ASP A 202 7.04 4.64 15.59
C ASP A 202 6.48 4.51 17.01
N GLU A 203 7.33 4.25 18.01
CA GLU A 203 6.93 4.09 19.40
C GLU A 203 6.25 5.37 19.93
N ARG A 204 6.83 6.56 19.68
CA ARG A 204 6.28 7.85 20.10
C ARG A 204 4.89 8.08 19.53
N THR A 205 4.74 7.87 18.24
CA THR A 205 3.47 8.11 17.54
C THR A 205 2.40 7.09 17.94
N ILE A 206 2.77 5.83 18.21
CA ILE A 206 1.85 4.82 18.73
C ILE A 206 1.38 5.20 20.14
N GLU A 207 2.26 5.70 21.00
CA GLU A 207 1.88 6.15 22.34
C GLU A 207 0.83 7.27 22.32
N MET A 208 0.87 8.15 21.33
CA MET A 208 -0.10 9.25 21.17
C MET A 208 -1.48 8.79 20.72
N MET A 209 -1.61 7.63 20.09
CA MET A 209 -2.87 7.12 19.57
C MET A 209 -3.83 6.75 20.70
N LYS A 210 -5.13 6.69 20.42
CA LYS A 210 -6.13 6.16 21.34
C LYS A 210 -5.92 4.66 21.60
N ASN A 211 -6.26 4.20 22.79
CA ASN A 211 -6.34 2.76 23.05
C ASN A 211 -7.49 2.15 22.25
N GLY A 212 -7.22 1.03 21.57
CA GLY A 212 -8.18 0.36 20.71
C GLY A 212 -8.33 1.02 19.34
N VAL A 213 -7.35 1.87 18.92
CA VAL A 213 -7.30 2.45 17.59
C VAL A 213 -7.15 1.35 16.54
N ILE A 214 -7.77 1.55 15.38
CA ILE A 214 -7.55 0.70 14.21
C ILE A 214 -6.51 1.39 13.33
N LEU A 215 -5.38 0.74 13.09
CA LEU A 215 -4.35 1.20 12.18
C LEU A 215 -4.38 0.34 10.90
N VAL A 216 -4.55 0.98 9.75
CA VAL A 216 -4.53 0.32 8.43
C VAL A 216 -3.41 0.89 7.59
N ASN A 217 -2.57 0.02 7.07
CA ASN A 217 -1.52 0.38 6.11
C ASN A 217 -1.64 -0.45 4.84
N THR A 218 -2.12 0.17 3.77
CA THR A 218 -2.15 -0.39 2.41
C THR A 218 -1.14 0.29 1.48
N SER A 219 -0.20 1.06 2.05
CA SER A 219 0.86 1.77 1.32
C SER A 219 2.15 0.95 1.29
N ARG A 220 3.07 1.23 2.21
CA ARG A 220 4.38 0.55 2.30
C ARG A 220 4.67 0.12 3.74
N GLY A 221 5.21 -1.09 3.93
CA GLY A 221 5.52 -1.64 5.25
C GLY A 221 6.42 -0.71 6.07
N ALA A 222 7.46 -0.17 5.46
CA ALA A 222 8.45 0.67 6.14
C ALA A 222 7.95 2.07 6.60
N ILE A 223 6.69 2.42 6.34
CA ILE A 223 6.05 3.59 6.98
C ILE A 223 5.80 3.31 8.47
N VAL A 224 5.67 2.04 8.83
CA VAL A 224 5.45 1.60 10.21
C VAL A 224 6.69 0.90 10.72
N ASN A 225 7.22 1.33 11.85
CA ASN A 225 8.28 0.61 12.55
C ASN A 225 7.70 -0.71 13.11
N THR A 226 8.19 -1.84 12.62
CA THR A 226 7.65 -3.16 12.97
C THR A 226 7.83 -3.49 14.45
N ASP A 227 8.98 -3.15 15.04
CA ASP A 227 9.25 -3.43 16.46
C ASP A 227 8.36 -2.60 17.37
N ALA A 228 8.15 -1.33 17.04
CA ALA A 228 7.22 -0.46 17.74
C ALA A 228 5.77 -0.96 17.64
N LEU A 229 5.36 -1.45 16.46
CA LEU A 229 4.03 -2.05 16.26
C LEU A 229 3.85 -3.32 17.12
N ILE A 230 4.85 -4.21 17.13
CA ILE A 230 4.82 -5.43 17.95
C ILE A 230 4.69 -5.08 19.44
N LYS A 231 5.46 -4.07 19.90
CA LYS A 231 5.36 -3.57 21.27
C LYS A 231 3.96 -3.04 21.55
N GLY A 232 3.43 -2.17 20.69
CA GLY A 232 2.08 -1.61 20.84
C GLY A 232 0.97 -2.68 20.90
N ILE A 233 1.10 -3.76 20.12
CA ILE A 233 0.16 -4.90 20.18
C ILE A 233 0.27 -5.62 21.53
N ARG A 234 1.48 -5.87 22.04
CA ARG A 234 1.71 -6.51 23.35
C ARG A 234 1.15 -5.68 24.50
N ASP A 235 1.27 -4.36 24.38
CA ASP A 235 0.79 -3.39 25.37
C ASP A 235 -0.72 -3.09 25.22
N MET A 236 -1.44 -3.85 24.38
CA MET A 236 -2.88 -3.73 24.12
C MET A 236 -3.31 -2.34 23.64
N LYS A 237 -2.47 -1.69 22.85
CA LYS A 237 -2.76 -0.36 22.27
C LYS A 237 -3.80 -0.44 21.15
N PHE A 238 -3.82 -1.55 20.39
CA PHE A 238 -4.65 -1.81 19.21
C PHE A 238 -5.79 -2.80 19.49
#